data_7dc758c8837a5966f6e28abb1433452e
#
_entry.id   7dc758c8837a5966f6e28abb1433452e
#
_cell.length_a   1.000
_cell.length_b   1.000
_cell.length_c   1.000
_cell.angle_alpha   90.00
_cell.angle_beta   90.00
_cell.angle_gamma   90.00
#
_symmetry.space_group_name_H-M   'P 1'
#
loop_
_entity.id
_entity.type
_entity.pdbx_description
1 polymer ?
#
loop_
_entity_poly.entity_id
_entity_poly.type
_entity_poly.pdbx_seq_one_letter_code
_entity_poly.pdbx_strand_id
1 'polypeptide(L)'
;DGAASAMWYLRDRGIRFAFVLDEGGAVIEEAVPGMDKPYAVIGVTEKGYMDVKITARGKGGHSSTPPRNTPAARLFAFANEIERKRPFQKKMIPEVKEMFRQMAPAFSFPLRFLLGNLWLTKPLVMAVMPMVSPFGEALMATTCCFTMMKGSDAANVIPKEPYLIANLRCSVHQNCEESLNVLKKYGKKYDLDFEVLLQRDASPVSD
;
A
#
# COMPACT_ATOMS: atom_id res chain seq x y z
N ASP A 1 -4.20 -14.18 -17.50
CA ASP A 1 -3.06 -14.37 -16.60
C ASP A 1 -2.56 -15.81 -16.73
N GLY A 2 -1.35 -16.00 -17.30
CA GLY A 2 -0.81 -17.32 -17.63
C GLY A 2 -0.58 -18.23 -16.42
N ALA A 3 -0.12 -17.68 -15.30
CA ALA A 3 0.12 -18.45 -14.08
C ALA A 3 -1.18 -19.00 -13.49
N ALA A 4 -2.23 -18.17 -13.38
CA ALA A 4 -3.54 -18.62 -12.89
C ALA A 4 -4.13 -19.71 -13.80
N SER A 5 -4.05 -19.54 -15.13
CA SER A 5 -4.54 -20.53 -16.09
C SER A 5 -3.77 -21.85 -15.98
N ALA A 6 -2.45 -21.81 -15.81
CA ALA A 6 -1.62 -22.99 -15.59
C ALA A 6 -1.99 -23.71 -14.29
N MET A 7 -2.21 -22.97 -13.21
CA MET A 7 -2.60 -23.54 -11.92
C MET A 7 -3.98 -24.21 -11.98
N TRP A 8 -4.96 -23.61 -12.68
CA TRP A 8 -6.26 -24.25 -12.89
C TRP A 8 -6.16 -25.52 -13.73
N TYR A 9 -5.38 -25.48 -14.82
CA TYR A 9 -5.14 -26.65 -15.66
C TYR A 9 -4.52 -27.84 -14.88
N LEU A 10 -3.57 -27.55 -13.99
CA LEU A 10 -2.93 -28.58 -13.17
C LEU A 10 -3.87 -29.08 -12.04
N ARG A 11 -4.61 -28.19 -11.41
CA ARG A 11 -5.63 -28.54 -10.42
C ARG A 11 -6.69 -29.47 -11.00
N ASP A 12 -7.20 -29.17 -12.20
CA ASP A 12 -8.25 -29.97 -12.86
C ASP A 12 -7.75 -31.36 -13.24
N ARG A 13 -6.43 -31.58 -13.27
CA ARG A 13 -5.78 -32.90 -13.41
C ARG A 13 -5.44 -33.57 -12.07
N GLY A 14 -5.88 -32.99 -10.96
CA GLY A 14 -5.61 -33.56 -9.62
C GLY A 14 -4.17 -33.42 -9.16
N ILE A 15 -3.35 -32.62 -9.85
CA ILE A 15 -1.95 -32.38 -9.44
C ILE A 15 -1.94 -31.47 -8.22
N ARG A 16 -1.29 -31.92 -7.17
CA ARG A 16 -1.02 -31.15 -5.95
C ARG A 16 0.48 -30.97 -5.78
N PHE A 17 0.88 -29.73 -5.52
CA PHE A 17 2.28 -29.41 -5.25
C PHE A 17 2.59 -29.58 -3.77
N ALA A 18 3.77 -30.10 -3.47
CA ALA A 18 4.30 -30.12 -2.10
C ALA A 18 4.67 -28.69 -1.65
N PHE A 19 5.21 -27.90 -2.59
CA PHE A 19 5.50 -26.48 -2.39
C PHE A 19 5.53 -25.78 -3.77
N VAL A 20 5.39 -24.47 -3.74
CA VAL A 20 5.58 -23.59 -4.90
C VAL A 20 6.64 -22.58 -4.53
N LEU A 21 7.67 -22.44 -5.37
CA LEU A 21 8.69 -21.40 -5.27
C LEU A 21 8.46 -20.41 -6.42
N ASP A 22 8.25 -19.15 -6.06
CA ASP A 22 8.08 -18.05 -7.01
C ASP A 22 9.20 -17.03 -6.83
N GLU A 23 9.36 -16.13 -7.78
CA GLU A 23 10.28 -15.00 -7.63
C GLU A 23 9.80 -14.05 -6.53
N GLY A 24 10.72 -13.37 -5.85
CA GLY A 24 10.34 -12.37 -4.84
C GLY A 24 11.26 -12.33 -3.63
N GLY A 25 12.40 -12.97 -3.70
CA GLY A 25 13.49 -12.81 -2.75
C GLY A 25 14.66 -12.02 -3.35
N ALA A 26 15.50 -11.47 -2.51
CA ALA A 26 16.75 -10.84 -2.91
C ALA A 26 17.81 -11.00 -1.82
N VAL A 27 19.07 -11.06 -2.25
CA VAL A 27 20.19 -10.82 -1.33
C VAL A 27 20.46 -9.33 -1.36
N ILE A 28 20.32 -8.67 -0.20
CA ILE A 28 20.45 -7.22 -0.07
C ILE A 28 21.69 -6.93 0.76
N GLU A 29 22.65 -6.20 0.18
CA GLU A 29 23.94 -5.91 0.83
C GLU A 29 23.85 -4.69 1.72
N GLU A 30 23.10 -3.73 1.56
CA GLU A 30 22.94 -2.53 2.41
C GLU A 30 21.48 -2.12 2.55
N ALA A 31 20.65 -3.07 2.96
CA ALA A 31 19.20 -2.86 3.01
C ALA A 31 18.75 -1.71 3.93
N VAL A 32 19.50 -1.47 4.98
CA VAL A 32 19.21 -0.44 5.99
C VAL A 32 20.53 0.14 6.50
N PRO A 33 20.65 1.46 6.66
CA PRO A 33 21.82 2.06 7.26
C PRO A 33 22.15 1.42 8.63
N GLY A 34 23.42 1.02 8.79
CA GLY A 34 23.89 0.34 10.01
C GLY A 34 23.79 -1.18 10.00
N MET A 35 23.50 -1.79 8.85
CA MET A 35 23.67 -3.24 8.64
C MET A 35 25.09 -3.55 8.18
N ASP A 36 25.74 -4.47 8.91
CA ASP A 36 27.13 -4.85 8.64
C ASP A 36 27.25 -6.12 7.77
N LYS A 37 26.14 -6.74 7.37
CA LYS A 37 26.12 -8.02 6.64
C LYS A 37 25.02 -8.08 5.59
N PRO A 38 25.23 -8.78 4.46
CA PRO A 38 24.18 -9.04 3.50
C PRO A 38 23.09 -9.96 4.09
N TYR A 39 21.85 -9.79 3.61
CA TYR A 39 20.71 -10.59 4.00
C TYR A 39 19.99 -11.17 2.80
N ALA A 40 19.67 -12.45 2.88
CA ALA A 40 18.72 -13.09 1.98
C ALA A 40 17.30 -12.85 2.54
N VAL A 41 16.46 -12.17 1.78
CA VAL A 41 15.05 -11.94 2.12
C VAL A 41 14.20 -12.92 1.34
N ILE A 42 13.37 -13.67 2.05
CA ILE A 42 12.42 -14.63 1.47
C ILE A 42 11.01 -14.10 1.73
N GLY A 43 10.24 -13.89 0.65
CA GLY A 43 8.84 -13.49 0.76
C GLY A 43 7.97 -14.67 1.18
N VAL A 44 7.27 -14.56 2.30
CA VAL A 44 6.33 -15.60 2.80
C VAL A 44 4.87 -15.22 2.61
N THR A 45 4.61 -14.00 2.20
CA THR A 45 3.28 -13.49 1.85
C THR A 45 3.42 -12.27 0.95
N GLU A 46 2.44 -12.08 0.07
CA GLU A 46 2.35 -10.90 -0.78
C GLU A 46 1.14 -10.04 -0.39
N LYS A 47 1.35 -8.73 -0.39
CA LYS A 47 0.26 -7.76 -0.17
C LYS A 47 -0.76 -7.82 -1.29
N GLY A 48 -2.02 -7.55 -0.94
CA GLY A 48 -3.05 -7.33 -1.93
C GLY A 48 -2.74 -6.12 -2.81
N TYR A 49 -3.33 -6.13 -3.99
CA TYR A 49 -3.21 -5.06 -4.99
C TYR A 49 -4.60 -4.52 -5.31
N MET A 50 -4.75 -3.20 -5.34
CA MET A 50 -6.00 -2.59 -5.76
C MET A 50 -5.76 -1.26 -6.47
N ASP A 51 -6.39 -1.08 -7.65
CA ASP A 51 -6.50 0.19 -8.33
C ASP A 51 -7.90 0.74 -8.17
N VAL A 52 -7.99 1.97 -7.67
CA VAL A 52 -9.26 2.67 -7.44
C VAL A 52 -9.26 3.97 -8.21
N LYS A 53 -10.24 4.11 -9.09
CA LYS A 53 -10.55 5.39 -9.74
C LYS A 53 -11.44 6.22 -8.83
N ILE A 54 -11.02 7.43 -8.57
CA ILE A 54 -11.69 8.37 -7.67
C ILE A 54 -12.09 9.58 -8.50
N THR A 55 -13.37 9.80 -8.67
CA THR A 55 -13.92 10.85 -9.55
C THR A 55 -14.64 11.91 -8.72
N ALA A 56 -14.40 13.16 -9.03
CA ALA A 56 -15.22 14.27 -8.54
C ALA A 56 -16.13 14.78 -9.67
N ARG A 57 -17.44 14.88 -9.42
CA ARG A 57 -18.39 15.38 -10.41
C ARG A 57 -18.80 16.81 -10.11
N GLY A 58 -18.98 17.62 -11.15
CA GLY A 58 -19.48 18.98 -11.00
C GLY A 58 -19.79 19.67 -12.31
N LYS A 59 -20.21 20.91 -12.19
CA LYS A 59 -20.44 21.74 -13.37
C LYS A 59 -19.10 22.15 -13.97
N GLY A 60 -18.85 21.79 -15.23
CA GLY A 60 -17.76 22.37 -15.99
C GLY A 60 -18.00 23.84 -16.25
N GLY A 61 -17.05 24.51 -16.91
CA GLY A 61 -17.20 25.91 -17.26
C GLY A 61 -15.92 26.52 -17.82
N HIS A 62 -15.96 27.79 -18.06
CA HIS A 62 -14.79 28.57 -18.50
C HIS A 62 -13.93 28.96 -17.28
N SER A 63 -12.63 28.86 -17.41
CA SER A 63 -11.68 29.15 -16.32
C SER A 63 -11.67 30.60 -15.84
N SER A 64 -12.23 31.56 -16.62
CA SER A 64 -12.30 32.98 -16.23
C SER A 64 -13.35 33.29 -15.14
N THR A 65 -14.32 32.38 -14.93
CA THR A 65 -15.37 32.53 -13.93
C THR A 65 -15.49 31.27 -13.07
N PRO A 66 -14.44 30.90 -12.33
CA PRO A 66 -14.41 29.63 -11.61
C PRO A 66 -15.35 29.67 -10.38
N PRO A 67 -16.19 28.63 -10.18
CA PRO A 67 -16.91 28.47 -8.92
C PRO A 67 -15.93 28.17 -7.80
N ARG A 68 -16.36 28.39 -6.56
CA ARG A 68 -15.62 27.85 -5.39
C ARG A 68 -15.73 26.34 -5.35
N ASN A 69 -14.70 25.67 -4.84
CA ASN A 69 -14.69 24.24 -4.59
C ASN A 69 -14.90 23.39 -5.87
N THR A 70 -14.13 23.67 -6.92
CA THR A 70 -14.19 22.94 -8.19
C THR A 70 -13.93 21.43 -8.00
N PRO A 71 -14.40 20.56 -8.92
CA PRO A 71 -14.14 19.11 -8.83
C PRO A 71 -12.66 18.77 -8.66
N ALA A 72 -11.76 19.43 -9.39
CA ALA A 72 -10.33 19.22 -9.27
C ALA A 72 -9.79 19.63 -7.88
N ALA A 73 -10.26 20.76 -7.33
CA ALA A 73 -9.85 21.19 -5.99
C ALA A 73 -10.26 20.19 -4.90
N ARG A 74 -11.43 19.56 -5.03
CA ARG A 74 -11.88 18.51 -4.10
C ARG A 74 -11.01 17.26 -4.16
N LEU A 75 -10.60 16.84 -5.36
CA LEU A 75 -9.68 15.70 -5.53
C LEU A 75 -8.31 15.99 -4.90
N PHE A 76 -7.74 17.17 -5.14
CA PHE A 76 -6.44 17.56 -4.57
C PHE A 76 -6.50 17.67 -3.04
N ALA A 77 -7.58 18.21 -2.49
CA ALA A 77 -7.76 18.28 -1.05
C ALA A 77 -7.88 16.88 -0.42
N PHE A 78 -8.62 15.97 -1.06
CA PHE A 78 -8.71 14.58 -0.65
C PHE A 78 -7.35 13.87 -0.71
N ALA A 79 -6.65 13.95 -1.84
CA ALA A 79 -5.36 13.30 -2.02
C ALA A 79 -4.34 13.78 -0.96
N ASN A 80 -4.23 15.09 -0.78
CA ASN A 80 -3.36 15.69 0.25
C ASN A 80 -3.73 15.21 1.67
N GLU A 81 -5.01 15.04 1.96
CA GLU A 81 -5.42 14.53 3.27
C GLU A 81 -5.03 13.08 3.49
N ILE A 82 -5.23 12.21 2.48
CA ILE A 82 -4.84 10.79 2.55
C ILE A 82 -3.33 10.66 2.73
N GLU A 83 -2.53 11.37 1.93
CA GLU A 83 -1.07 11.33 2.03
C GLU A 83 -0.53 11.84 3.36
N ARG A 84 -1.11 12.91 3.89
CA ARG A 84 -0.70 13.47 5.18
C ARG A 84 -1.09 12.60 6.37
N LYS A 85 -2.32 12.06 6.36
CA LYS A 85 -2.85 11.30 7.50
C LYS A 85 -2.45 9.85 7.50
N ARG A 86 -2.18 9.27 6.33
CA ARG A 86 -1.89 7.85 6.16
C ARG A 86 -2.83 6.98 7.01
N PRO A 87 -4.15 7.01 6.70
CA PRO A 87 -5.19 6.61 7.65
C PRO A 87 -5.38 5.10 7.80
N PHE A 88 -4.51 4.30 7.20
CA PHE A 88 -4.61 2.85 7.24
C PHE A 88 -4.10 2.28 8.56
N GLN A 89 -4.67 1.14 8.95
CA GLN A 89 -4.33 0.49 10.21
C GLN A 89 -2.87 0.04 10.20
N LYS A 90 -2.13 0.43 11.24
CA LYS A 90 -0.75 -0.02 11.46
C LYS A 90 -0.75 -1.24 12.36
N LYS A 91 -0.13 -2.33 11.89
CA LYS A 91 0.02 -3.56 12.67
C LYS A 91 1.30 -4.27 12.29
N MET A 92 2.10 -4.63 13.26
CA MET A 92 3.24 -5.52 13.08
C MET A 92 2.74 -6.96 13.20
N ILE A 93 2.65 -7.65 12.07
CA ILE A 93 2.26 -9.07 11.99
C ILE A 93 3.40 -9.97 12.52
N PRO A 94 3.12 -11.24 12.89
CA PRO A 94 4.13 -12.15 13.44
C PRO A 94 5.35 -12.31 12.54
N GLU A 95 5.16 -12.39 11.22
CA GLU A 95 6.20 -12.58 10.21
C GLU A 95 7.16 -11.38 10.17
N VAL A 96 6.63 -10.16 10.24
CA VAL A 96 7.44 -8.92 10.32
C VAL A 96 8.19 -8.85 11.65
N LYS A 97 7.56 -9.27 12.74
CA LYS A 97 8.23 -9.34 14.04
C LYS A 97 9.39 -10.33 14.02
N GLU A 98 9.18 -11.51 13.43
CA GLU A 98 10.21 -12.54 13.31
C GLU A 98 11.35 -12.09 12.39
N MET A 99 11.04 -11.47 11.26
CA MET A 99 12.04 -10.87 10.37
C MET A 99 12.94 -9.89 11.12
N PHE A 100 12.37 -8.94 11.87
CA PHE A 100 13.16 -8.01 12.68
C PHE A 100 14.01 -8.68 13.74
N ARG A 101 13.49 -9.74 14.39
CA ARG A 101 14.23 -10.52 15.37
C ARG A 101 15.45 -11.20 14.74
N GLN A 102 15.29 -11.77 13.56
CA GLN A 102 16.38 -12.44 12.84
C GLN A 102 17.41 -11.44 12.30
N MET A 103 16.97 -10.26 11.88
CA MET A 103 17.86 -9.20 11.41
C MET A 103 18.61 -8.49 12.54
N ALA A 104 18.07 -8.47 13.76
CA ALA A 104 18.62 -7.71 14.89
C ALA A 104 20.13 -7.95 15.13
N PRO A 105 20.69 -9.18 15.06
CA PRO A 105 22.11 -9.40 15.27
C PRO A 105 23.05 -8.70 14.28
N ALA A 106 22.54 -8.31 13.11
CA ALA A 106 23.33 -7.62 12.09
C ALA A 106 23.43 -6.12 12.28
N PHE A 107 22.67 -5.58 13.18
CA PHE A 107 22.74 -4.15 13.47
C PHE A 107 23.69 -3.87 14.62
N SER A 108 24.33 -2.70 14.55
CA SER A 108 25.03 -2.14 15.72
C SER A 108 24.02 -1.67 16.80
N PHE A 109 24.52 -1.51 18.02
CA PHE A 109 23.75 -0.82 19.06
C PHE A 109 23.52 0.65 18.65
N PRO A 110 22.30 1.24 18.80
CA PRO A 110 21.15 0.77 19.57
C PRO A 110 20.08 0.00 18.77
N LEU A 111 20.18 -0.11 17.43
CA LEU A 111 19.16 -0.80 16.61
C LEU A 111 19.03 -2.27 16.98
N ARG A 112 20.16 -2.95 17.26
CA ARG A 112 20.14 -4.33 17.77
C ARG A 112 19.27 -4.46 19.02
N PHE A 113 19.42 -3.53 19.97
CA PHE A 113 18.62 -3.55 21.18
C PHE A 113 17.13 -3.37 20.89
N LEU A 114 16.77 -2.39 20.02
CA LEU A 114 15.39 -2.10 19.67
C LEU A 114 14.72 -3.29 18.98
N LEU A 115 15.35 -3.84 17.94
CA LEU A 115 14.77 -4.91 17.13
C LEU A 115 14.85 -6.29 17.81
N GLY A 116 15.85 -6.52 18.65
CA GLY A 116 16.01 -7.77 19.41
C GLY A 116 15.04 -7.87 20.61
N ASN A 117 14.50 -6.76 21.09
CA ASN A 117 13.62 -6.71 22.26
C ASN A 117 12.22 -6.19 21.93
N LEU A 118 11.64 -6.62 20.81
CA LEU A 118 10.31 -6.17 20.35
C LEU A 118 9.17 -6.46 21.34
N TRP A 119 9.36 -7.34 22.29
CA TRP A 119 8.41 -7.53 23.40
C TRP A 119 8.26 -6.25 24.26
N LEU A 120 9.33 -5.47 24.37
CA LEU A 120 9.37 -4.20 25.11
C LEU A 120 9.25 -2.98 24.18
N THR A 121 9.98 -3.00 23.07
CA THR A 121 10.22 -1.83 22.19
C THR A 121 9.22 -1.71 21.04
N LYS A 122 8.35 -2.71 20.83
CA LYS A 122 7.36 -2.72 19.71
C LYS A 122 6.56 -1.41 19.57
N PRO A 123 6.02 -0.78 20.65
CA PRO A 123 5.29 0.48 20.49
C PRO A 123 6.15 1.60 19.91
N LEU A 124 7.40 1.69 20.36
CA LEU A 124 8.36 2.68 19.86
C LEU A 124 8.74 2.41 18.40
N VAL A 125 9.04 1.15 18.04
CA VAL A 125 9.37 0.75 16.67
C VAL A 125 8.19 1.05 15.73
N MET A 126 6.97 0.73 16.13
CA MET A 126 5.76 1.01 15.33
C MET A 126 5.49 2.52 15.17
N ALA A 127 5.88 3.34 16.12
CA ALA A 127 5.72 4.80 16.03
C ALA A 127 6.78 5.44 15.13
N VAL A 128 8.04 5.03 15.30
CA VAL A 128 9.20 5.69 14.66
C VAL A 128 9.48 5.16 13.25
N MET A 129 9.39 3.83 13.05
CA MET A 129 9.77 3.20 11.78
C MET A 129 9.04 3.79 10.55
N PRO A 130 7.72 4.04 10.58
CA PRO A 130 7.03 4.66 9.44
C PRO A 130 7.44 6.10 9.16
N MET A 131 8.05 6.78 10.13
CA MET A 131 8.51 8.17 9.98
C MET A 131 9.89 8.25 9.34
N VAL A 132 10.73 7.25 9.58
CA VAL A 132 12.12 7.24 9.12
C VAL A 132 12.34 6.38 7.87
N SER A 133 11.40 5.52 7.53
CA SER A 133 11.54 4.60 6.39
C SER A 133 10.19 4.32 5.72
N PRO A 134 10.03 4.68 4.43
CA PRO A 134 8.88 4.26 3.63
C PRO A 134 8.72 2.72 3.56
N PHE A 135 9.83 1.99 3.56
CA PHE A 135 9.82 0.53 3.64
C PHE A 135 9.25 0.04 4.97
N GLY A 136 9.64 0.67 6.09
CA GLY A 136 9.11 0.34 7.41
C GLY A 136 7.60 0.58 7.52
N GLU A 137 7.09 1.62 6.89
CA GLU A 137 5.63 1.83 6.79
C GLU A 137 4.97 0.74 5.95
N ALA A 138 5.54 0.42 4.79
CA ALA A 138 5.02 -0.61 3.91
C ALA A 138 4.94 -1.98 4.57
N LEU A 139 5.83 -2.32 5.50
CA LEU A 139 5.79 -3.56 6.26
C LEU A 139 4.62 -3.62 7.26
N MET A 140 4.13 -2.47 7.72
CA MET A 140 3.19 -2.41 8.84
C MET A 140 1.79 -1.93 8.47
N ALA A 141 1.59 -1.36 7.28
CA ALA A 141 0.29 -0.81 6.88
C ALA A 141 0.00 -1.00 5.39
N THR A 142 -1.26 -0.87 5.01
CA THR A 142 -1.64 -0.63 3.62
C THR A 142 -0.99 0.67 3.15
N THR A 143 -0.38 0.65 1.96
CA THR A 143 0.12 1.85 1.31
C THR A 143 -0.83 2.29 0.21
N CYS A 144 -0.93 3.59 -0.01
CA CYS A 144 -1.74 4.21 -1.05
C CYS A 144 -0.91 5.30 -1.73
N CYS A 145 -0.87 5.26 -3.06
CA CYS A 145 -0.20 6.25 -3.87
C CYS A 145 -1.12 6.69 -5.03
N PHE A 146 -1.20 7.98 -5.30
CA PHE A 146 -1.94 8.50 -6.44
C PHE A 146 -1.02 8.53 -7.67
N THR A 147 -1.23 7.60 -8.59
CA THR A 147 -0.30 7.32 -9.70
C THR A 147 -0.71 7.96 -11.02
N MET A 148 -2.01 8.20 -11.21
CA MET A 148 -2.52 8.82 -12.44
C MET A 148 -3.56 9.88 -12.10
N MET A 149 -3.65 10.90 -12.97
CA MET A 149 -4.69 11.91 -12.87
C MET A 149 -5.14 12.34 -14.27
N LYS A 150 -6.42 12.69 -14.36
CA LYS A 150 -6.96 13.36 -15.54
C LYS A 150 -7.83 14.55 -15.12
N GLY A 151 -7.55 15.71 -15.73
CA GLY A 151 -8.35 16.92 -15.60
C GLY A 151 -9.14 17.20 -16.87
N SER A 152 -9.02 18.42 -17.38
CA SER A 152 -9.57 18.85 -18.66
C SER A 152 -8.58 18.62 -19.81
N ASP A 153 -9.09 18.48 -21.02
CA ASP A 153 -8.26 18.40 -22.22
C ASP A 153 -7.86 19.79 -22.77
N ALA A 154 -8.38 20.88 -22.17
CA ALA A 154 -8.04 22.25 -22.52
C ALA A 154 -7.78 23.12 -21.28
N ALA A 155 -6.76 23.98 -21.35
CA ALA A 155 -6.29 24.77 -20.22
C ALA A 155 -7.32 25.82 -19.70
N ASN A 156 -8.24 26.26 -20.54
CA ASN A 156 -9.28 27.24 -20.21
C ASN A 156 -10.63 26.59 -19.82
N VAL A 157 -10.69 25.30 -19.60
CA VAL A 157 -11.92 24.57 -19.30
C VAL A 157 -11.84 23.94 -17.91
N ILE A 158 -12.86 24.18 -17.08
CA ILE A 158 -13.02 23.52 -15.79
C ILE A 158 -13.57 22.12 -16.06
N PRO A 159 -12.88 21.03 -15.63
CA PRO A 159 -13.32 19.67 -15.91
C PRO A 159 -14.61 19.34 -15.15
N LYS A 160 -15.53 18.62 -15.83
CA LYS A 160 -16.77 18.14 -15.20
C LYS A 160 -16.54 16.91 -14.32
N GLU A 161 -15.67 16.01 -14.77
CA GLU A 161 -15.42 14.70 -14.15
C GLU A 161 -13.90 14.40 -14.11
N PRO A 162 -13.08 15.24 -13.46
CA PRO A 162 -11.69 14.88 -13.25
C PRO A 162 -11.60 13.66 -12.32
N TYR A 163 -10.52 12.90 -12.47
CA TYR A 163 -10.28 11.73 -11.63
C TYR A 163 -8.82 11.54 -11.25
N LEU A 164 -8.60 10.81 -10.19
CA LEU A 164 -7.32 10.23 -9.76
C LEU A 164 -7.40 8.72 -9.78
N ILE A 165 -6.28 8.05 -10.05
CA ILE A 165 -6.11 6.63 -9.78
C ILE A 165 -5.24 6.48 -8.53
N ALA A 166 -5.79 5.85 -7.52
CA ALA A 166 -5.07 5.42 -6.32
C ALA A 166 -4.66 3.95 -6.48
N ASN A 167 -3.36 3.68 -6.43
CA ASN A 167 -2.82 2.33 -6.31
C ASN A 167 -2.61 2.00 -4.84
N LEU A 168 -3.22 0.92 -4.38
CA LEU A 168 -3.10 0.44 -3.00
C LEU A 168 -2.35 -0.90 -2.97
N ARG A 169 -1.46 -1.04 -1.98
CA ARG A 169 -0.89 -2.33 -1.58
C ARG A 169 -1.49 -2.68 -0.23
N CYS A 170 -2.54 -3.51 -0.26
CA CYS A 170 -3.33 -3.85 0.91
C CYS A 170 -2.58 -4.82 1.81
N SER A 171 -2.47 -4.52 3.09
CA SER A 171 -1.77 -5.41 4.00
C SER A 171 -2.63 -6.63 4.36
N VAL A 172 -1.98 -7.74 4.76
CA VAL A 172 -2.65 -8.99 5.11
C VAL A 172 -3.63 -8.86 6.29
N HIS A 173 -3.47 -7.84 7.13
CA HIS A 173 -4.33 -7.58 8.29
C HIS A 173 -5.41 -6.51 8.04
N GLN A 174 -5.42 -5.90 6.86
CA GLN A 174 -6.44 -4.96 6.41
C GLN A 174 -6.65 -5.19 4.91
N ASN A 175 -7.63 -6.00 4.55
CA ASN A 175 -7.88 -6.43 3.18
C ASN A 175 -8.25 -5.25 2.26
N CYS A 176 -8.41 -5.53 0.97
CA CYS A 176 -8.70 -4.51 -0.03
C CYS A 176 -10.04 -3.81 0.24
N GLU A 177 -11.08 -4.53 0.63
CA GLU A 177 -12.39 -3.93 0.92
C GLU A 177 -12.34 -3.00 2.13
N GLU A 178 -11.69 -3.41 3.22
CA GLU A 178 -11.49 -2.58 4.41
C GLU A 178 -10.68 -1.33 4.08
N SER A 179 -9.64 -1.47 3.25
CA SER A 179 -8.81 -0.35 2.78
C SER A 179 -9.62 0.62 1.91
N LEU A 180 -10.47 0.12 1.02
CA LEU A 180 -11.40 0.92 0.22
C LEU A 180 -12.39 1.69 1.11
N ASN A 181 -12.91 1.04 2.14
CA ASN A 181 -13.85 1.67 3.08
C ASN A 181 -13.20 2.82 3.86
N VAL A 182 -11.90 2.72 4.17
CA VAL A 182 -11.14 3.86 4.72
C VAL A 182 -11.14 5.03 3.74
N LEU A 183 -10.79 4.81 2.45
CA LEU A 183 -10.80 5.88 1.44
C LEU A 183 -12.21 6.49 1.27
N LYS A 184 -13.25 5.67 1.17
CA LYS A 184 -14.64 6.12 1.05
C LYS A 184 -15.06 6.97 2.24
N LYS A 185 -14.66 6.60 3.46
CA LYS A 185 -14.94 7.38 4.68
C LYS A 185 -14.38 8.80 4.58
N TYR A 186 -13.13 8.94 4.12
CA TYR A 186 -12.52 10.25 3.92
C TYR A 186 -13.10 11.00 2.71
N GLY A 187 -13.46 10.28 1.65
CA GLY A 187 -14.03 10.85 0.44
C GLY A 187 -15.41 11.47 0.59
N LYS A 188 -16.20 11.02 1.57
CA LYS A 188 -17.58 11.52 1.82
C LYS A 188 -17.66 13.05 1.93
N LYS A 189 -16.72 13.69 2.62
CA LYS A 189 -16.73 15.14 2.80
C LYS A 189 -16.34 15.93 1.55
N TYR A 190 -15.77 15.24 0.56
CA TYR A 190 -15.35 15.82 -0.72
C TYR A 190 -16.32 15.48 -1.86
N ASP A 191 -17.38 14.72 -1.58
CA ASP A 191 -18.37 14.29 -2.57
C ASP A 191 -17.68 13.61 -3.77
N LEU A 192 -17.05 12.46 -3.52
CA LEU A 192 -16.26 11.68 -4.48
C LEU A 192 -16.89 10.33 -4.73
N ASP A 193 -16.84 9.89 -5.97
CA ASP A 193 -17.20 8.54 -6.41
C ASP A 193 -15.95 7.64 -6.44
N PHE A 194 -16.12 6.36 -6.10
CA PHE A 194 -15.08 5.36 -6.04
C PHE A 194 -15.44 4.15 -6.89
N GLU A 195 -14.61 3.83 -7.87
CA GLU A 195 -14.72 2.69 -8.76
C GLU A 195 -13.47 1.82 -8.64
N VAL A 196 -13.63 0.54 -8.32
CA VAL A 196 -12.52 -0.42 -8.29
C VAL A 196 -12.25 -0.89 -9.72
N LEU A 197 -11.05 -0.63 -10.22
CA LEU A 197 -10.63 -1.05 -11.56
C LEU A 197 -10.01 -2.44 -11.56
N LEU A 198 -9.23 -2.73 -10.52
CA LEU A 198 -8.56 -4.02 -10.32
C LEU A 198 -8.42 -4.28 -8.84
N GLN A 199 -8.64 -5.54 -8.44
CA GLN A 199 -8.45 -5.98 -7.06
C GLN A 199 -7.91 -7.41 -7.03
N ARG A 200 -6.90 -7.61 -6.17
CA ARG A 200 -6.40 -8.93 -5.76
C ARG A 200 -6.09 -8.85 -4.27
N ASP A 201 -6.67 -9.71 -3.47
CA ASP A 201 -6.39 -9.74 -2.05
C ASP A 201 -4.98 -10.29 -1.76
N ALA A 202 -4.49 -10.05 -0.55
CA ALA A 202 -3.20 -10.55 -0.11
C ALA A 202 -3.14 -12.08 -0.18
N SER A 203 -1.96 -12.63 -0.49
CA SER A 203 -1.77 -14.08 -0.43
C SER A 203 -1.86 -14.58 1.02
N PRO A 204 -2.27 -15.85 1.23
CA PRO A 204 -2.03 -16.50 2.52
C PRO A 204 -0.54 -16.44 2.89
N VAL A 205 -0.27 -16.47 4.18
CA VAL A 205 1.10 -16.64 4.66
C VAL A 205 1.53 -18.07 4.38
N SER A 206 2.71 -18.26 3.81
CA SER A 206 3.30 -19.59 3.58
C SER A 206 3.78 -20.19 4.91
N ASP A 207 3.49 -21.47 5.08
CA ASP A 207 3.91 -22.28 6.24
C ASP A 207 5.40 -22.60 6.21
#